data_8b41222f70fdd0aced6c58c6aa408157
#
_entry.id   8b41222f70fdd0aced6c58c6aa408157
#
_cell.length_a   1.000
_cell.length_b   1.000
_cell.length_c   1.000
_cell.angle_alpha   90.00
_cell.angle_beta   90.00
_cell.angle_gamma   90.00
#
_symmetry.space_group_name_H-M   'P 1'
#
loop_
_entity.id
_entity.type
_entity.pdbx_description
1 polymer ?
#
loop_
_entity_poly.entity_id
_entity_poly.type
_entity_poly.pdbx_seq_one_letter_code
_entity_poly.pdbx_strand_id
1 'polypeptide(L)'
;MIGINDDSLASIEFRLNWEKNDVRHTDAVYAQRVNFWRDLFPASLRRELMGSHAGDTLSQSFEPGDLVALPDERQRHTVPHGRVEGQRADGSPLTPSYGRFYPRGILRGVPGVFRGNIDPFRCTEMNDAGIRADFNHPLAGLDLRLDVQIMDVRDKFEEHGGAANDWIEQTLTGPGMQSRYNGSATRFFDGPAFERDDPNDDRRFYDRPRLVQHIDDQAIKTISSLYGRLIPPGSRVLDLMSSWTSHLPEDLATASVTGLGMNTAELAANGRLTSYDVHDLNQTPRLPYPDSSFDAVICTVSVEYLTRPFEVFADVARVLTPGGVFVVTFSDRWFPPKAIRVWKELHPFER
;
A
#
# COMPACT_ATOMS: atom_id res chain seq x y z
N MET A 1 0.80 1.74 34.86
CA MET A 1 0.61 1.51 33.42
C MET A 1 0.09 0.09 33.27
N ILE A 2 -0.87 -0.13 32.38
CA ILE A 2 -1.45 -1.45 32.13
C ILE A 2 -0.46 -2.22 31.25
N GLY A 3 -0.09 -3.43 31.67
CA GLY A 3 0.72 -4.34 30.87
C GLY A 3 -0.16 -5.25 30.03
N ILE A 4 0.35 -5.69 28.87
CA ILE A 4 -0.34 -6.63 27.98
C ILE A 4 -0.59 -7.96 28.73
N ASN A 5 -1.83 -8.41 28.72
CA ASN A 5 -2.29 -9.70 29.22
C ASN A 5 -3.45 -10.22 28.34
N ASP A 6 -4.02 -11.39 28.65
CA ASP A 6 -5.11 -11.98 27.87
C ASP A 6 -6.37 -11.10 27.84
N ASP A 7 -6.52 -10.17 28.77
CA ASP A 7 -7.63 -9.24 28.86
C ASP A 7 -7.30 -7.84 28.35
N SER A 8 -6.29 -7.71 27.51
CA SER A 8 -5.86 -6.44 26.94
C SER A 8 -6.26 -6.28 25.48
N LEU A 9 -6.52 -5.02 25.12
CA LEU A 9 -6.46 -4.51 23.75
C LEU A 9 -5.21 -3.64 23.62
N ALA A 10 -4.52 -3.71 22.48
CA ALA A 10 -3.40 -2.85 22.20
C ALA A 10 -3.43 -2.26 20.80
N SER A 11 -2.80 -1.09 20.65
CA SER A 11 -2.42 -0.56 19.34
C SER A 11 -0.94 -0.86 19.13
N ILE A 12 -0.61 -1.58 18.07
CA ILE A 12 0.73 -2.10 17.80
C ILE A 12 1.11 -1.82 16.35
N GLU A 13 2.33 -1.35 16.14
CA GLU A 13 2.94 -1.31 14.82
C GLU A 13 3.91 -2.50 14.69
N PHE A 14 3.68 -3.33 13.68
CA PHE A 14 4.55 -4.43 13.28
C PHE A 14 5.34 -4.01 12.04
N ARG A 15 6.66 -4.09 12.09
CA ARG A 15 7.56 -3.81 10.96
C ARG A 15 8.35 -5.05 10.62
N LEU A 16 8.07 -5.61 9.46
CA LEU A 16 8.81 -6.73 8.91
C LEU A 16 9.96 -6.22 8.05
N ASN A 17 11.16 -6.65 8.36
CA ASN A 17 12.37 -6.27 7.64
C ASN A 17 13.01 -7.51 7.03
N TRP A 18 13.48 -7.39 5.79
CA TRP A 18 14.26 -8.43 5.11
C TRP A 18 15.23 -7.82 4.11
N GLU A 19 16.19 -8.61 3.68
CA GLU A 19 17.13 -8.21 2.63
C GLU A 19 17.03 -9.16 1.44
N LYS A 20 17.01 -8.62 0.23
CA LYS A 20 17.01 -9.39 -0.99
C LYS A 20 17.73 -8.65 -2.10
N ASN A 21 18.71 -9.32 -2.76
CA ASN A 21 19.51 -8.73 -3.83
C ASN A 21 20.19 -7.41 -3.40
N ASP A 22 20.79 -7.39 -2.23
CA ASP A 22 21.45 -6.23 -1.61
C ASP A 22 20.52 -5.01 -1.38
N VAL A 23 19.21 -5.22 -1.40
CA VAL A 23 18.20 -4.21 -1.08
C VAL A 23 17.52 -4.57 0.24
N ARG A 24 17.49 -3.59 1.15
CA ARG A 24 16.70 -3.69 2.38
C ARG A 24 15.27 -3.28 2.12
N HIS A 25 14.37 -4.10 2.61
CA HIS A 25 12.94 -3.88 2.52
C HIS A 25 12.35 -3.78 3.92
N THR A 26 11.34 -2.94 4.07
CA THR A 26 10.52 -2.85 5.27
C THR A 26 9.07 -2.77 4.86
N ASP A 27 8.25 -3.61 5.44
CA ASP A 27 6.80 -3.51 5.37
C ASP A 27 6.22 -3.31 6.76
N ALA A 28 5.20 -2.48 6.90
CA ALA A 28 4.66 -2.13 8.21
C ALA A 28 3.14 -2.22 8.24
N VAL A 29 2.62 -2.85 9.29
CA VAL A 29 1.19 -2.93 9.59
C VAL A 29 0.92 -2.26 10.91
N TYR A 30 0.02 -1.28 10.91
CA TYR A 30 -0.48 -0.65 12.11
C TYR A 30 -1.78 -1.31 12.55
N ALA A 31 -1.70 -2.14 13.58
CA ALA A 31 -2.82 -2.85 14.19
C ALA A 31 -3.40 -2.02 15.33
N GLN A 32 -4.51 -1.33 15.09
CA GLN A 32 -5.13 -0.44 16.10
C GLN A 32 -5.82 -1.16 17.25
N ARG A 33 -6.17 -2.44 17.04
CA ARG A 33 -7.03 -3.18 17.98
C ARG A 33 -6.62 -4.64 18.04
N VAL A 34 -5.41 -4.88 18.46
CA VAL A 34 -4.92 -6.23 18.78
C VAL A 34 -5.65 -6.72 20.02
N ASN A 35 -6.35 -7.85 19.92
CA ASN A 35 -7.08 -8.48 21.02
C ASN A 35 -6.35 -9.75 21.43
N PHE A 36 -5.64 -9.72 22.54
CA PHE A 36 -4.81 -10.84 23.00
C PHE A 36 -5.60 -12.08 23.40
N TRP A 37 -6.92 -11.97 23.62
CA TRP A 37 -7.78 -13.12 23.86
C TRP A 37 -7.98 -14.01 22.64
N ARG A 38 -8.08 -13.41 21.45
CA ARG A 38 -8.53 -14.12 20.25
C ARG A 38 -7.54 -14.11 19.10
N ASP A 39 -6.70 -13.07 19.00
CA ASP A 39 -5.83 -12.87 17.86
C ASP A 39 -4.64 -13.84 17.88
N LEU A 40 -4.16 -14.19 16.71
CA LEU A 40 -3.13 -15.21 16.54
C LEU A 40 -1.73 -14.59 16.47
N PHE A 41 -0.79 -15.26 17.12
CA PHE A 41 0.63 -14.92 17.13
C PHE A 41 1.50 -16.18 17.19
N PRO A 42 2.72 -16.16 16.62
CA PRO A 42 3.73 -17.16 16.93
C PRO A 42 3.96 -17.23 18.45
N ALA A 43 4.13 -18.43 18.99
CA ALA A 43 4.23 -18.63 20.43
C ALA A 43 5.40 -17.89 21.07
N SER A 44 6.52 -17.72 20.35
CA SER A 44 7.68 -16.93 20.77
C SER A 44 7.30 -15.46 20.92
N LEU A 45 6.70 -14.87 19.89
CA LEU A 45 6.31 -13.47 19.88
C LEU A 45 5.27 -13.16 20.96
N ARG A 46 4.23 -14.02 21.08
CA ARG A 46 3.22 -13.84 22.15
C ARG A 46 3.86 -13.77 23.54
N ARG A 47 4.84 -14.63 23.81
CA ARG A 47 5.54 -14.67 25.10
C ARG A 47 6.28 -13.36 25.39
N GLU A 48 6.92 -12.77 24.39
CA GLU A 48 7.63 -11.49 24.53
C GLU A 48 6.67 -10.30 24.67
N LEU A 49 5.51 -10.34 24.00
CA LEU A 49 4.50 -9.29 24.11
C LEU A 49 3.83 -9.25 25.48
N MET A 50 3.66 -10.41 26.15
CA MET A 50 2.99 -10.47 27.46
C MET A 50 3.77 -9.71 28.52
N GLY A 51 3.10 -8.81 29.24
CA GLY A 51 3.68 -7.93 30.25
C GLY A 51 4.27 -6.63 29.73
N SER A 52 4.39 -6.44 28.43
CA SER A 52 4.88 -5.18 27.82
C SER A 52 3.86 -4.05 27.99
N HIS A 53 4.34 -2.81 27.93
CA HIS A 53 3.56 -1.59 28.16
C HIS A 53 3.58 -0.67 26.93
N ALA A 54 2.70 0.33 26.93
CA ALA A 54 2.75 1.39 25.93
C ALA A 54 4.13 2.09 25.96
N GLY A 55 4.71 2.27 24.76
CA GLY A 55 6.06 2.82 24.57
C GLY A 55 7.16 1.76 24.44
N ASP A 56 6.91 0.51 24.83
CA ASP A 56 7.91 -0.57 24.70
C ASP A 56 8.10 -0.95 23.22
N THR A 57 9.33 -1.40 22.92
CA THR A 57 9.72 -1.92 21.61
C THR A 57 10.36 -3.30 21.77
N LEU A 58 10.07 -4.20 20.84
CA LEU A 58 10.61 -5.54 20.77
C LEU A 58 11.22 -5.76 19.37
N SER A 59 12.22 -6.62 19.28
CA SER A 59 12.78 -7.05 17.99
C SER A 59 13.07 -8.54 18.04
N GLN A 60 12.50 -9.29 17.10
CA GLN A 60 12.68 -10.73 17.00
C GLN A 60 13.14 -11.10 15.60
N SER A 61 14.20 -11.91 15.51
CA SER A 61 14.69 -12.51 14.27
C SER A 61 14.12 -13.91 14.09
N PHE A 62 13.84 -14.25 12.83
CA PHE A 62 13.31 -15.55 12.42
C PHE A 62 14.18 -16.11 11.30
N GLU A 63 14.59 -17.37 11.45
CA GLU A 63 15.32 -18.09 10.42
C GLU A 63 14.39 -18.54 9.28
N PRO A 64 14.93 -18.85 8.09
CA PRO A 64 14.15 -19.41 7.00
C PRO A 64 13.37 -20.65 7.43
N GLY A 65 12.05 -20.61 7.29
CA GLY A 65 11.17 -21.69 7.71
C GLY A 65 10.36 -21.42 8.97
N ASP A 66 10.73 -20.43 9.78
CA ASP A 66 10.05 -20.13 11.05
C ASP A 66 8.68 -19.46 10.88
N LEU A 67 8.61 -18.39 10.08
CA LEU A 67 7.36 -17.67 9.79
C LEU A 67 6.75 -18.06 8.45
N VAL A 68 7.58 -18.34 7.47
CA VAL A 68 7.18 -18.67 6.10
C VAL A 68 7.81 -19.99 5.73
N ALA A 69 7.02 -20.91 5.18
CA ALA A 69 7.52 -22.21 4.74
C ALA A 69 8.71 -22.07 3.78
N LEU A 70 9.67 -22.99 3.87
CA LEU A 70 10.79 -23.05 2.93
C LEU A 70 10.31 -23.22 1.49
N PRO A 71 11.07 -22.75 0.49
CA PRO A 71 10.72 -22.93 -0.91
C PRO A 71 10.58 -24.39 -1.27
N ASP A 72 9.49 -24.75 -1.97
CA ASP A 72 9.20 -26.12 -2.41
C ASP A 72 9.00 -26.13 -3.94
N GLU A 73 9.80 -26.94 -4.65
CA GLU A 73 9.67 -27.11 -6.10
C GLU A 73 8.29 -27.67 -6.52
N ARG A 74 7.62 -28.42 -5.64
CA ARG A 74 6.26 -28.94 -5.89
C ARG A 74 5.21 -27.83 -5.96
N GLN A 75 5.53 -26.63 -5.45
CA GLN A 75 4.69 -25.43 -5.54
C GLN A 75 4.92 -24.64 -6.84
N ARG A 76 5.77 -25.12 -7.75
CA ARG A 76 6.05 -24.51 -9.05
C ARG A 76 5.41 -25.33 -10.17
N HIS A 77 4.44 -24.73 -10.84
CA HIS A 77 3.64 -25.41 -11.85
C HIS A 77 3.89 -24.82 -13.23
N THR A 78 4.14 -25.68 -14.22
CA THR A 78 4.13 -25.27 -15.64
C THR A 78 2.70 -25.40 -16.16
N VAL A 79 2.13 -24.27 -16.59
CA VAL A 79 0.74 -24.19 -17.05
C VAL A 79 0.70 -23.74 -18.52
N PRO A 80 0.20 -24.56 -19.44
CA PRO A 80 0.05 -24.18 -20.85
C PRO A 80 -0.82 -22.92 -21.00
N HIS A 81 -0.54 -22.08 -22.01
CA HIS A 81 -1.31 -20.85 -22.25
C HIS A 81 -2.82 -21.10 -22.36
N GLY A 82 -3.26 -22.15 -23.03
CA GLY A 82 -4.67 -22.51 -23.14
C GLY A 82 -5.34 -22.96 -21.83
N ARG A 83 -4.61 -23.03 -20.74
CA ARG A 83 -5.13 -23.31 -19.39
C ARG A 83 -5.05 -22.11 -18.46
N VAL A 84 -4.75 -20.93 -18.97
CA VAL A 84 -4.84 -19.66 -18.24
C VAL A 84 -6.13 -18.96 -18.68
N GLU A 85 -7.12 -18.90 -17.81
CA GLU A 85 -8.46 -18.36 -18.09
C GLU A 85 -8.71 -17.07 -17.32
N GLY A 86 -7.78 -16.13 -17.39
CA GLY A 86 -7.97 -14.78 -16.87
C GLY A 86 -8.60 -13.84 -17.90
N GLN A 87 -9.37 -12.88 -17.43
CA GLN A 87 -9.89 -11.77 -18.26
C GLN A 87 -9.50 -10.44 -17.63
N ARG A 88 -9.18 -9.47 -18.46
CA ARG A 88 -9.00 -8.08 -18.08
C ARG A 88 -10.35 -7.41 -17.86
N ALA A 89 -10.34 -6.21 -17.29
CA ALA A 89 -11.56 -5.44 -17.06
C ALA A 89 -12.37 -5.16 -18.35
N ASP A 90 -11.70 -5.08 -19.51
CA ASP A 90 -12.32 -4.90 -20.82
C ASP A 90 -12.81 -6.22 -21.48
N GLY A 91 -12.71 -7.34 -20.76
CA GLY A 91 -13.09 -8.67 -21.25
C GLY A 91 -12.04 -9.35 -22.14
N SER A 92 -10.93 -8.68 -22.48
CA SER A 92 -9.85 -9.29 -23.26
C SER A 92 -9.13 -10.36 -22.44
N PRO A 93 -8.51 -11.39 -23.07
CA PRO A 93 -7.75 -12.40 -22.36
C PRO A 93 -6.61 -11.77 -21.57
N LEU A 94 -6.46 -12.21 -20.32
CA LEU A 94 -5.33 -11.85 -19.48
C LEU A 94 -4.15 -12.77 -19.78
N THR A 95 -3.04 -12.21 -20.23
CA THR A 95 -1.77 -12.92 -20.36
C THR A 95 -0.89 -12.53 -19.17
N PRO A 96 -0.50 -13.48 -18.31
CA PRO A 96 0.39 -13.18 -17.20
C PRO A 96 1.73 -12.64 -17.68
N SER A 97 2.28 -11.66 -16.95
CA SER A 97 3.57 -11.04 -17.25
C SER A 97 4.62 -11.47 -16.23
N TYR A 98 5.89 -11.53 -16.65
CA TYR A 98 7.01 -11.94 -15.80
C TYR A 98 7.10 -11.08 -14.52
N GLY A 99 7.24 -11.74 -13.38
CA GLY A 99 7.43 -11.14 -12.07
C GLY A 99 6.14 -10.69 -11.38
N ARG A 100 5.01 -10.62 -12.10
CA ARG A 100 3.71 -10.19 -11.56
C ARG A 100 2.97 -11.31 -10.83
N PHE A 101 2.09 -10.90 -9.93
CA PHE A 101 1.19 -11.80 -9.21
C PHE A 101 -0.20 -11.82 -9.83
N TYR A 102 -0.84 -12.97 -9.72
CA TYR A 102 -2.19 -13.22 -10.22
C TYR A 102 -2.91 -14.18 -9.28
N PRO A 103 -4.25 -14.13 -9.21
CA PRO A 103 -5.02 -15.10 -8.43
C PRO A 103 -4.89 -16.50 -9.04
N ARG A 104 -4.66 -17.52 -8.21
CA ARG A 104 -4.56 -18.92 -8.65
C ARG A 104 -5.79 -19.37 -9.43
N GLY A 105 -6.96 -18.81 -9.11
CA GLY A 105 -8.24 -19.14 -9.74
C GLY A 105 -8.30 -18.91 -11.25
N ILE A 106 -7.35 -18.24 -11.89
CA ILE A 106 -7.26 -18.16 -13.35
C ILE A 106 -6.61 -19.37 -14.00
N LEU A 107 -5.96 -20.25 -13.22
CA LEU A 107 -5.27 -21.44 -13.72
C LEU A 107 -6.21 -22.64 -13.79
N ARG A 108 -6.06 -23.49 -14.80
CA ARG A 108 -6.82 -24.72 -14.96
C ARG A 108 -5.91 -25.95 -14.97
N GLY A 109 -6.41 -27.03 -14.35
CA GLY A 109 -5.71 -28.30 -14.32
C GLY A 109 -4.52 -28.34 -13.37
N VAL A 110 -4.42 -27.40 -12.44
CA VAL A 110 -3.46 -27.40 -11.34
C VAL A 110 -4.13 -28.02 -10.12
N PRO A 111 -3.55 -29.03 -9.48
CA PRO A 111 -4.13 -29.67 -8.30
C PRO A 111 -4.39 -28.65 -7.18
N GLY A 112 -5.54 -28.75 -6.52
CA GLY A 112 -5.92 -27.87 -5.42
C GLY A 112 -6.38 -26.47 -5.83
N VAL A 113 -6.36 -26.13 -7.13
CA VAL A 113 -6.82 -24.84 -7.62
C VAL A 113 -8.28 -24.90 -8.09
N PHE A 114 -9.09 -23.94 -7.63
CA PHE A 114 -10.49 -23.77 -8.03
C PHE A 114 -10.76 -22.32 -8.50
N ARG A 115 -11.86 -22.10 -9.24
CA ARG A 115 -12.16 -20.81 -9.90
C ARG A 115 -12.20 -19.59 -8.97
N GLY A 116 -12.63 -19.76 -7.75
CA GLY A 116 -12.74 -18.69 -6.75
C GLY A 116 -11.49 -18.51 -5.89
N ASN A 117 -10.39 -19.21 -6.20
CA ASN A 117 -9.17 -19.10 -5.41
C ASN A 117 -8.47 -17.76 -5.70
N ILE A 118 -8.45 -16.87 -4.71
CA ILE A 118 -7.83 -15.54 -4.78
C ILE A 118 -6.38 -15.53 -4.30
N ASP A 119 -5.88 -16.65 -3.74
CA ASP A 119 -4.48 -16.73 -3.32
C ASP A 119 -3.56 -16.40 -4.50
N PRO A 120 -2.47 -15.66 -4.27
CA PRO A 120 -1.58 -15.27 -5.34
C PRO A 120 -0.70 -16.41 -5.82
N PHE A 121 -0.35 -16.39 -7.11
CA PHE A 121 0.84 -17.01 -7.64
C PHE A 121 1.70 -15.99 -8.35
N ARG A 122 3.00 -16.18 -8.39
CA ARG A 122 3.92 -15.34 -9.17
C ARG A 122 4.22 -15.99 -10.52
N CYS A 123 4.12 -15.23 -11.60
CA CYS A 123 4.56 -15.67 -12.92
C CYS A 123 6.09 -15.51 -13.02
N THR A 124 6.83 -16.61 -12.95
CA THR A 124 8.30 -16.61 -12.87
C THR A 124 8.98 -16.93 -14.19
N GLU A 125 8.24 -17.43 -15.18
CA GLU A 125 8.71 -17.69 -16.52
C GLU A 125 7.53 -17.63 -17.49
N MET A 126 7.82 -17.20 -18.72
CA MET A 126 6.88 -17.22 -19.82
C MET A 126 7.63 -17.58 -21.11
N ASN A 127 7.16 -18.63 -21.79
CA ASN A 127 7.71 -19.11 -23.06
C ASN A 127 6.59 -19.66 -23.95
N ASP A 128 6.92 -20.20 -25.12
CA ASP A 128 5.94 -20.71 -26.09
C ASP A 128 5.09 -21.88 -25.55
N ALA A 129 5.60 -22.64 -24.59
CA ALA A 129 4.89 -23.77 -23.97
C ALA A 129 3.85 -23.34 -22.93
N GLY A 130 4.04 -22.17 -22.32
CA GLY A 130 3.14 -21.68 -21.27
C GLY A 130 3.84 -20.75 -20.28
N ILE A 131 3.31 -20.73 -19.07
CA ILE A 131 3.84 -19.96 -17.96
C ILE A 131 4.33 -20.88 -16.84
N ARG A 132 5.28 -20.43 -16.04
CA ARG A 132 5.63 -21.03 -14.77
C ARG A 132 4.99 -20.23 -13.64
N ALA A 133 4.03 -20.84 -12.96
CA ALA A 133 3.33 -20.30 -11.81
C ALA A 133 3.99 -20.77 -10.52
N ASP A 134 4.54 -19.87 -9.74
CA ASP A 134 5.16 -20.14 -8.45
C ASP A 134 4.19 -19.78 -7.33
N PHE A 135 3.80 -20.80 -6.54
CA PHE A 135 2.89 -20.66 -5.40
C PHE A 135 3.65 -20.50 -4.07
N ASN A 136 4.98 -20.53 -4.10
CA ASN A 136 5.78 -20.25 -2.91
C ASN A 136 5.56 -18.80 -2.46
N HIS A 137 5.64 -18.59 -1.16
CA HIS A 137 5.61 -17.25 -0.60
C HIS A 137 6.85 -16.45 -1.05
N PRO A 138 6.72 -15.17 -1.43
CA PRO A 138 7.85 -14.35 -1.90
C PRO A 138 9.01 -14.21 -0.91
N LEU A 139 8.72 -14.33 0.39
CA LEU A 139 9.71 -14.28 1.47
C LEU A 139 10.26 -15.67 1.86
N ALA A 140 9.84 -16.73 1.18
CA ALA A 140 10.31 -18.09 1.46
C ALA A 140 11.84 -18.20 1.32
N GLY A 141 12.49 -18.73 2.34
CA GLY A 141 13.94 -18.90 2.37
C GLY A 141 14.75 -17.67 2.73
N LEU A 142 14.10 -16.59 3.18
CA LEU A 142 14.76 -15.36 3.66
C LEU A 142 14.82 -15.32 5.18
N ASP A 143 15.87 -14.70 5.72
CA ASP A 143 15.91 -14.27 7.11
C ASP A 143 14.96 -13.07 7.29
N LEU A 144 14.12 -13.12 8.32
CA LEU A 144 13.14 -12.10 8.61
C LEU A 144 13.38 -11.51 10.00
N ARG A 145 13.23 -10.19 10.12
CA ARG A 145 13.24 -9.50 11.41
C ARG A 145 11.96 -8.72 11.59
N LEU A 146 11.27 -9.01 12.69
CA LEU A 146 10.07 -8.29 13.09
C LEU A 146 10.40 -7.33 14.22
N ASP A 147 10.27 -6.03 13.95
CA ASP A 147 10.31 -4.99 14.98
C ASP A 147 8.87 -4.64 15.34
N VAL A 148 8.59 -4.57 16.65
CA VAL A 148 7.25 -4.30 17.17
C VAL A 148 7.33 -3.09 18.07
N GLN A 149 6.42 -2.12 17.87
CA GLN A 149 6.26 -0.97 18.73
C GLN A 149 4.87 -0.96 19.34
N ILE A 150 4.79 -0.96 20.66
CA ILE A 150 3.53 -0.91 21.40
C ILE A 150 3.17 0.56 21.59
N MET A 151 2.07 0.99 20.95
CA MET A 151 1.65 2.39 20.95
C MET A 151 0.69 2.71 22.11
N ASP A 152 -0.21 1.77 22.43
CA ASP A 152 -1.21 1.90 23.47
C ASP A 152 -1.59 0.54 24.02
N VAL A 153 -1.94 0.47 25.32
CA VAL A 153 -2.48 -0.73 25.98
C VAL A 153 -3.64 -0.32 26.85
N ARG A 154 -4.78 -1.01 26.71
CA ARG A 154 -6.02 -0.76 27.46
C ARG A 154 -6.72 -2.06 27.81
N ASP A 155 -7.60 -2.03 28.81
CA ASP A 155 -8.47 -3.15 29.12
C ASP A 155 -9.49 -3.39 27.99
N LYS A 156 -9.77 -4.66 27.69
CA LYS A 156 -10.81 -5.02 26.72
C LYS A 156 -12.22 -5.05 27.34
N PHE A 157 -12.30 -4.96 28.68
CA PHE A 157 -13.56 -5.14 29.41
C PHE A 157 -14.24 -6.48 29.05
N GLU A 158 -15.48 -6.45 28.57
CA GLU A 158 -16.25 -7.64 28.20
C GLU A 158 -16.15 -8.01 26.70
N GLU A 159 -15.15 -7.50 26.00
CA GLU A 159 -15.03 -7.70 24.55
C GLU A 159 -14.42 -9.06 24.19
N HIS A 160 -15.25 -10.10 24.14
CA HIS A 160 -14.86 -11.48 23.80
C HIS A 160 -15.26 -11.89 22.37
N GLY A 161 -16.12 -11.11 21.68
CA GLY A 161 -16.63 -11.42 20.35
C GLY A 161 -15.75 -10.96 19.20
N GLY A 162 -16.14 -11.32 17.97
CA GLY A 162 -15.52 -10.91 16.71
C GLY A 162 -14.60 -11.97 16.10
N ALA A 163 -14.09 -11.70 14.87
CA ALA A 163 -13.15 -12.57 14.18
C ALA A 163 -11.75 -12.45 14.78
N ALA A 164 -11.02 -13.57 14.82
CA ALA A 164 -9.60 -13.56 15.12
C ALA A 164 -8.81 -12.96 13.94
N ASN A 165 -7.81 -12.16 14.24
CA ASN A 165 -6.86 -11.66 13.26
C ASN A 165 -5.54 -12.39 13.41
N ASP A 166 -4.92 -12.73 12.29
CA ASP A 166 -3.51 -13.09 12.23
C ASP A 166 -2.73 -11.86 11.77
N TRP A 167 -2.17 -11.12 12.72
CA TRP A 167 -1.45 -9.89 12.44
C TRP A 167 -0.11 -10.14 11.76
N ILE A 168 0.48 -11.30 12.00
CA ILE A 168 1.73 -11.68 11.35
C ILE A 168 1.48 -12.06 9.89
N GLU A 169 0.43 -12.82 9.61
CA GLU A 169 0.02 -13.10 8.22
C GLU A 169 -0.28 -11.82 7.45
N GLN A 170 -0.96 -10.85 8.06
CA GLN A 170 -1.20 -9.53 7.43
C GLN A 170 0.12 -8.80 7.15
N THR A 171 1.09 -8.88 8.05
CA THR A 171 2.41 -8.26 7.88
C THR A 171 3.23 -8.98 6.80
N LEU A 172 3.07 -10.30 6.69
CA LEU A 172 3.74 -11.12 5.67
C LEU A 172 3.16 -10.94 4.26
N THR A 173 1.93 -10.43 4.13
CA THR A 173 1.23 -10.28 2.83
C THR A 173 1.15 -8.82 2.34
N GLY A 174 2.00 -7.94 2.85
CA GLY A 174 2.03 -6.53 2.48
C GLY A 174 2.65 -6.25 1.11
N PRO A 175 2.55 -4.99 0.63
CA PRO A 175 3.04 -4.57 -0.70
C PRO A 175 4.56 -4.75 -0.89
N GLY A 176 5.33 -4.71 0.20
CA GLY A 176 6.79 -4.91 0.17
C GLY A 176 7.22 -6.25 -0.40
N MET A 177 6.32 -7.24 -0.44
CA MET A 177 6.58 -8.53 -1.09
C MET A 177 6.79 -8.43 -2.59
N GLN A 178 6.42 -7.33 -3.23
CA GLN A 178 6.59 -7.09 -4.67
C GLN A 178 8.04 -6.73 -5.04
N SER A 179 9.03 -7.17 -4.31
CA SER A 179 10.43 -7.01 -4.69
C SER A 179 10.73 -7.69 -6.03
N ARG A 180 11.71 -7.15 -6.76
CA ARG A 180 12.14 -7.68 -8.06
C ARG A 180 12.44 -9.18 -7.97
N TYR A 181 11.87 -9.95 -8.89
CA TYR A 181 12.16 -11.37 -8.98
C TYR A 181 13.50 -11.58 -9.68
N ASN A 182 14.42 -12.28 -9.00
CA ASN A 182 15.78 -12.52 -9.50
C ASN A 182 16.52 -11.28 -10.03
N GLY A 183 16.29 -10.12 -9.41
CA GLY A 183 16.92 -8.86 -9.83
C GLY A 183 16.37 -8.24 -11.12
N SER A 184 15.49 -8.94 -11.85
CA SER A 184 14.87 -8.45 -13.07
C SER A 184 13.68 -7.54 -12.76
N ALA A 185 13.47 -6.53 -13.61
CA ALA A 185 12.32 -5.64 -13.49
C ALA A 185 11.02 -6.41 -13.76
N THR A 186 10.01 -6.18 -12.92
CA THR A 186 8.67 -6.70 -13.13
C THR A 186 7.99 -5.93 -14.26
N ARG A 187 7.30 -6.63 -15.15
CA ARG A 187 6.56 -6.02 -16.26
C ARG A 187 5.17 -5.58 -15.81
N PHE A 188 5.09 -4.38 -15.21
CA PHE A 188 3.80 -3.80 -14.81
C PHE A 188 3.12 -3.04 -15.94
N PHE A 189 3.89 -2.47 -16.88
CA PHE A 189 3.44 -1.43 -17.80
C PHE A 189 3.38 -1.93 -19.25
N ASP A 190 2.98 -3.17 -19.45
CA ASP A 190 2.74 -3.71 -20.78
C ASP A 190 1.44 -3.10 -21.38
N GLY A 191 1.52 -2.69 -22.63
CA GLY A 191 0.39 -2.11 -23.35
C GLY A 191 -0.07 -0.75 -22.80
N PRO A 192 -1.37 -0.45 -22.83
CA PRO A 192 -1.93 0.85 -22.45
C PRO A 192 -2.14 0.98 -20.93
N ALA A 193 -1.09 0.71 -20.12
CA ALA A 193 -1.16 0.64 -18.66
C ALA A 193 -1.79 1.89 -18.02
N PHE A 194 -1.52 3.07 -18.60
CA PHE A 194 -1.98 4.36 -18.08
C PHE A 194 -3.23 4.91 -18.78
N GLU A 195 -3.83 4.17 -19.69
CA GLU A 195 -5.13 4.53 -20.26
C GLU A 195 -6.26 4.40 -19.24
N ARG A 196 -7.32 5.15 -19.44
CA ARG A 196 -8.52 5.18 -18.60
C ARG A 196 -9.76 4.85 -19.43
N ASP A 197 -10.83 4.39 -18.80
CA ASP A 197 -12.11 4.14 -19.48
C ASP A 197 -12.72 5.46 -19.98
N ASP A 198 -12.58 6.54 -19.21
CA ASP A 198 -12.95 7.89 -19.64
C ASP A 198 -11.67 8.74 -19.91
N PRO A 199 -11.24 8.85 -21.18
CA PRO A 199 -10.11 9.66 -21.58
C PRO A 199 -10.42 11.16 -21.72
N ASN A 200 -11.67 11.58 -21.51
CA ASN A 200 -12.06 12.98 -21.63
C ASN A 200 -11.36 13.88 -20.64
N ASP A 201 -11.34 15.18 -20.95
CA ASP A 201 -10.75 16.23 -20.14
C ASP A 201 -11.22 16.14 -18.67
N ASP A 202 -10.27 16.06 -17.77
CA ASP A 202 -10.51 15.93 -16.33
C ASP A 202 -11.22 17.15 -15.74
N ARG A 203 -11.09 18.32 -16.34
CA ARG A 203 -11.82 19.53 -15.91
C ARG A 203 -13.32 19.32 -15.91
N ARG A 204 -13.87 18.59 -16.88
CA ARG A 204 -15.31 18.26 -16.91
C ARG A 204 -15.74 17.35 -15.78
N PHE A 205 -14.89 16.40 -15.42
CA PHE A 205 -15.18 15.45 -14.34
C PHE A 205 -15.10 16.10 -12.98
N TYR A 206 -14.11 16.99 -12.77
CA TYR A 206 -13.86 17.69 -11.50
C TYR A 206 -14.51 19.08 -11.42
N ASP A 207 -15.30 19.50 -12.38
CA ASP A 207 -15.98 20.81 -12.39
C ASP A 207 -16.95 21.01 -11.21
N ARG A 208 -17.66 19.94 -10.83
CA ARG A 208 -18.58 19.96 -9.69
C ARG A 208 -17.85 19.67 -8.39
N PRO A 209 -17.84 20.59 -7.42
CA PRO A 209 -17.20 20.34 -6.13
C PRO A 209 -17.85 19.18 -5.39
N ARG A 210 -17.04 18.32 -4.78
CA ARG A 210 -17.44 17.18 -3.98
C ARG A 210 -16.96 17.35 -2.55
N LEU A 211 -17.70 18.15 -1.76
CA LEU A 211 -17.39 18.38 -0.34
C LEU A 211 -17.87 17.21 0.53
N VAL A 212 -17.44 16.01 0.19
CA VAL A 212 -17.79 14.77 0.90
C VAL A 212 -16.53 13.92 1.11
N GLN A 213 -16.50 13.16 2.19
CA GLN A 213 -15.42 12.20 2.43
C GLN A 213 -15.61 10.98 1.52
N HIS A 214 -14.53 10.57 0.85
CA HIS A 214 -14.52 9.39 -0.03
C HIS A 214 -13.98 8.14 0.67
N ILE A 215 -13.38 8.31 1.84
CA ILE A 215 -12.86 7.26 2.74
C ILE A 215 -13.55 7.39 4.11
N ASP A 216 -13.55 6.31 4.87
CA ASP A 216 -14.18 6.29 6.19
C ASP A 216 -13.32 6.99 7.26
N ASP A 217 -13.94 7.25 8.42
CA ASP A 217 -13.30 7.95 9.54
C ASP A 217 -12.05 7.22 10.05
N GLN A 218 -12.02 5.90 9.93
CA GLN A 218 -10.89 5.10 10.36
C GLN A 218 -9.69 5.30 9.43
N ALA A 219 -9.91 5.27 8.12
CA ALA A 219 -8.88 5.57 7.13
C ALA A 219 -8.36 7.00 7.29
N ILE A 220 -9.25 7.98 7.52
CA ILE A 220 -8.87 9.38 7.79
C ILE A 220 -7.94 9.47 9.00
N LYS A 221 -8.29 8.84 10.12
CA LYS A 221 -7.46 8.82 11.33
C LYS A 221 -6.10 8.17 11.09
N THR A 222 -6.07 7.06 10.35
CA THR A 222 -4.85 6.35 10.02
C THR A 222 -3.92 7.20 9.15
N ILE A 223 -4.44 7.84 8.11
CA ILE A 223 -3.70 8.77 7.23
C ILE A 223 -3.19 9.97 8.04
N SER A 224 -4.03 10.58 8.85
CA SER A 224 -3.63 11.71 9.69
C SER A 224 -2.50 11.34 10.66
N SER A 225 -2.60 10.19 11.32
CA SER A 225 -1.54 9.67 12.19
C SER A 225 -0.24 9.39 11.42
N LEU A 226 -0.33 8.84 10.21
CA LEU A 226 0.83 8.59 9.35
C LEU A 226 1.54 9.91 9.00
N TYR A 227 0.80 10.92 8.58
CA TYR A 227 1.35 12.24 8.26
C TYR A 227 2.00 12.89 9.49
N GLY A 228 1.39 12.81 10.66
CA GLY A 228 1.96 13.31 11.91
C GLY A 228 3.30 12.66 12.30
N ARG A 229 3.52 11.40 11.91
CA ARG A 229 4.78 10.69 12.15
C ARG A 229 5.86 10.99 11.12
N LEU A 230 5.48 11.22 9.86
CA LEU A 230 6.42 11.35 8.75
C LEU A 230 6.79 12.79 8.41
N ILE A 231 5.94 13.75 8.72
CA ILE A 231 6.14 15.15 8.37
C ILE A 231 6.65 15.92 9.60
N PRO A 232 7.90 16.40 9.59
CA PRO A 232 8.44 17.17 10.70
C PRO A 232 7.65 18.47 10.95
N PRO A 233 7.49 18.91 12.21
CA PRO A 233 6.96 20.24 12.50
C PRO A 233 7.77 21.35 11.81
N GLY A 234 7.10 22.39 11.35
CA GLY A 234 7.73 23.49 10.62
C GLY A 234 7.93 23.23 9.13
N SER A 235 7.51 22.08 8.60
CA SER A 235 7.65 21.75 7.17
C SER A 235 6.79 22.63 6.26
N ARG A 236 7.32 22.93 5.07
CA ARG A 236 6.55 23.44 3.91
C ARG A 236 5.98 22.21 3.20
N VAL A 237 4.67 22.08 3.18
CA VAL A 237 3.97 20.91 2.64
C VAL A 237 3.29 21.25 1.31
N LEU A 238 3.46 20.41 0.29
CA LEU A 238 2.65 20.41 -0.91
C LEU A 238 1.60 19.28 -0.80
N ASP A 239 0.32 19.64 -0.83
CA ASP A 239 -0.79 18.70 -0.96
C ASP A 239 -1.11 18.52 -2.45
N LEU A 240 -0.57 17.44 -3.03
CA LEU A 240 -0.64 17.13 -4.45
C LEU A 240 -1.97 16.45 -4.77
N MET A 241 -2.65 16.90 -5.82
CA MET A 241 -4.01 16.50 -6.18
C MET A 241 -5.02 16.78 -5.06
N SER A 242 -4.83 17.92 -4.40
CA SER A 242 -5.60 18.40 -3.25
C SER A 242 -7.07 18.62 -3.56
N SER A 243 -7.90 18.44 -2.54
CA SER A 243 -9.32 18.72 -2.53
C SER A 243 -9.67 19.57 -1.29
N TRP A 244 -10.90 19.46 -0.79
CA TRP A 244 -11.42 20.26 0.32
C TRP A 244 -10.87 19.89 1.71
N THR A 245 -10.04 18.85 1.81
CA THR A 245 -9.36 18.43 3.05
C THR A 245 -8.03 17.77 2.74
N SER A 246 -6.98 18.09 3.53
CA SER A 246 -5.63 17.53 3.38
C SER A 246 -5.35 16.37 4.32
N HIS A 247 -6.26 16.02 5.24
CA HIS A 247 -6.10 14.99 6.26
C HIS A 247 -4.84 15.12 7.15
N LEU A 248 -4.19 16.28 7.15
CA LEU A 248 -3.09 16.58 8.07
C LEU A 248 -3.63 16.67 9.51
N PRO A 249 -2.86 16.19 10.53
CA PRO A 249 -3.25 16.36 11.93
C PRO A 249 -3.50 17.84 12.28
N GLU A 250 -4.50 18.11 13.11
CA GLU A 250 -4.83 19.47 13.52
C GLU A 250 -3.69 20.13 14.31
N ASP A 251 -2.98 19.35 15.11
CA ASP A 251 -1.86 19.77 15.97
C ASP A 251 -0.51 19.82 15.23
N LEU A 252 -0.42 19.36 13.97
CA LEU A 252 0.80 19.46 13.20
C LEU A 252 1.07 20.92 12.80
N ALA A 253 2.05 21.53 13.45
CA ALA A 253 2.52 22.87 13.11
C ALA A 253 3.33 22.85 11.82
N THR A 254 2.78 23.35 10.71
CA THR A 254 3.46 23.50 9.42
C THR A 254 3.85 24.95 9.17
N ALA A 255 4.94 25.20 8.44
CA ALA A 255 5.30 26.54 7.98
C ALA A 255 4.32 27.03 6.91
N SER A 256 3.92 26.16 5.99
CA SER A 256 2.91 26.40 4.97
C SER A 256 2.31 25.09 4.48
N VAL A 257 1.09 25.14 3.96
CA VAL A 257 0.48 24.05 3.20
C VAL A 257 -0.03 24.62 1.89
N THR A 258 0.56 24.20 0.77
CA THR A 258 0.14 24.61 -0.57
C THR A 258 -0.66 23.49 -1.22
N GLY A 259 -1.89 23.76 -1.64
CA GLY A 259 -2.72 22.80 -2.37
C GLY A 259 -2.51 22.91 -3.87
N LEU A 260 -2.36 21.78 -4.56
CA LEU A 260 -2.41 21.70 -6.02
C LEU A 260 -3.54 20.78 -6.43
N GLY A 261 -4.59 21.30 -7.03
CA GLY A 261 -5.79 20.52 -7.36
C GLY A 261 -6.53 21.05 -8.58
N MET A 262 -7.69 20.47 -8.86
CA MET A 262 -8.45 20.75 -10.07
C MET A 262 -9.65 21.68 -9.83
N ASN A 263 -10.22 21.70 -8.61
CA ASN A 263 -11.44 22.43 -8.30
C ASN A 263 -11.21 23.57 -7.32
N THR A 264 -11.37 24.81 -7.79
CA THR A 264 -11.16 26.03 -7.00
C THR A 264 -12.04 26.08 -5.75
N ALA A 265 -13.31 25.63 -5.83
CA ALA A 265 -14.23 25.69 -4.70
C ALA A 265 -13.83 24.68 -3.60
N GLU A 266 -13.36 23.51 -3.98
CA GLU A 266 -12.83 22.53 -3.02
C GLU A 266 -11.56 23.05 -2.36
N LEU A 267 -10.59 23.56 -3.13
CA LEU A 267 -9.35 24.12 -2.61
C LEU A 267 -9.61 25.32 -1.67
N ALA A 268 -10.53 26.21 -2.02
CA ALA A 268 -10.91 27.34 -1.18
C ALA A 268 -11.61 26.92 0.12
N ALA A 269 -12.30 25.76 0.13
CA ALA A 269 -12.93 25.20 1.31
C ALA A 269 -11.97 24.47 2.25
N ASN A 270 -10.74 24.18 1.80
CA ASN A 270 -9.75 23.47 2.59
C ASN A 270 -9.06 24.40 3.60
N GLY A 271 -9.52 24.36 4.84
CA GLY A 271 -9.03 25.23 5.92
C GLY A 271 -7.57 24.98 6.34
N ARG A 272 -6.91 23.90 5.83
CA ARG A 272 -5.49 23.64 6.10
C ARG A 272 -4.54 24.35 5.12
N LEU A 273 -5.04 24.76 3.96
CA LEU A 273 -4.21 25.39 2.93
C LEU A 273 -3.88 26.86 3.29
N THR A 274 -2.62 27.22 3.16
CA THR A 274 -2.15 28.61 3.22
C THR A 274 -2.21 29.28 1.84
N SER A 275 -2.10 28.47 0.78
CA SER A 275 -2.20 28.87 -0.62
C SER A 275 -2.62 27.67 -1.48
N TYR A 276 -3.09 27.94 -2.70
CA TYR A 276 -3.36 26.88 -3.67
C TYR A 276 -3.21 27.34 -5.11
N ASP A 277 -2.96 26.37 -5.98
CA ASP A 277 -2.94 26.55 -7.44
C ASP A 277 -3.88 25.53 -8.10
N VAL A 278 -4.56 25.97 -9.18
CA VAL A 278 -5.39 25.10 -10.01
C VAL A 278 -4.55 24.56 -11.16
N HIS A 279 -4.34 23.24 -11.19
CA HIS A 279 -3.42 22.63 -12.13
C HIS A 279 -3.84 21.20 -12.51
N ASP A 280 -3.73 20.87 -13.79
CA ASP A 280 -4.01 19.53 -14.32
C ASP A 280 -2.68 18.80 -14.61
N LEU A 281 -2.33 17.87 -13.73
CA LEU A 281 -1.11 17.09 -13.83
C LEU A 281 -1.11 16.10 -15.01
N ASN A 282 -2.27 15.69 -15.49
CA ASN A 282 -2.38 14.80 -16.66
C ASN A 282 -2.11 15.55 -17.96
N GLN A 283 -2.39 16.84 -18.02
CA GLN A 283 -2.03 17.69 -19.16
C GLN A 283 -0.60 18.25 -19.02
N THR A 284 -0.25 18.73 -17.85
CA THR A 284 1.05 19.36 -17.58
C THR A 284 1.66 18.73 -16.32
N PRO A 285 2.44 17.66 -16.43
CA PRO A 285 3.04 16.96 -15.27
C PRO A 285 4.02 17.79 -14.46
N ARG A 286 4.59 18.85 -15.09
CA ARG A 286 5.51 19.76 -14.39
C ARG A 286 4.76 20.61 -13.37
N LEU A 287 5.23 20.57 -12.13
CA LEU A 287 4.71 21.37 -11.02
C LEU A 287 5.10 22.86 -11.18
N PRO A 288 4.20 23.82 -10.92
CA PRO A 288 4.48 25.26 -11.11
C PRO A 288 5.33 25.87 -9.97
N TYR A 289 6.22 25.08 -9.37
CA TYR A 289 7.03 25.48 -8.23
C TYR A 289 8.53 25.39 -8.56
N PRO A 290 9.36 26.23 -7.92
CA PRO A 290 10.83 26.13 -8.02
C PRO A 290 11.36 24.82 -7.42
N ASP A 291 12.64 24.51 -7.74
CA ASP A 291 13.35 23.38 -7.14
C ASP A 291 13.46 23.57 -5.62
N SER A 292 13.41 22.49 -4.86
CA SER A 292 13.62 22.47 -3.40
C SER A 292 12.67 23.42 -2.63
N SER A 293 11.43 23.53 -3.07
CA SER A 293 10.40 24.42 -2.47
C SER A 293 9.69 23.81 -1.27
N PHE A 294 9.66 22.48 -1.17
CA PHE A 294 8.88 21.76 -0.15
C PHE A 294 9.74 20.78 0.64
N ASP A 295 9.40 20.62 1.91
CA ASP A 295 10.04 19.66 2.81
C ASP A 295 9.26 18.34 2.84
N ALA A 296 7.97 18.39 2.50
CA ALA A 296 7.13 17.22 2.33
C ALA A 296 6.13 17.41 1.18
N VAL A 297 5.86 16.35 0.44
CA VAL A 297 4.76 16.26 -0.53
C VAL A 297 3.84 15.13 -0.11
N ILE A 298 2.55 15.37 -0.06
CA ILE A 298 1.53 14.35 0.20
C ILE A 298 0.64 14.18 -1.01
N CYS A 299 0.22 12.94 -1.32
CA CYS A 299 -0.79 12.64 -2.31
C CYS A 299 -1.79 11.67 -1.68
N THR A 300 -3.00 12.16 -1.39
CA THR A 300 -3.98 11.41 -0.63
C THR A 300 -5.05 10.84 -1.54
N VAL A 301 -5.15 9.51 -1.62
CA VAL A 301 -6.14 8.71 -2.36
C VAL A 301 -6.46 9.24 -3.77
N SER A 302 -5.39 9.56 -4.52
CA SER A 302 -5.50 10.19 -5.84
C SER A 302 -4.47 9.70 -6.87
N VAL A 303 -3.42 8.97 -6.46
CA VAL A 303 -2.32 8.54 -7.32
C VAL A 303 -2.80 7.69 -8.50
N GLU A 304 -3.87 6.93 -8.32
CA GLU A 304 -4.51 6.06 -9.30
C GLU A 304 -5.11 6.79 -10.51
N TYR A 305 -5.19 8.12 -10.48
CA TYR A 305 -5.71 8.95 -11.57
C TYR A 305 -4.62 9.59 -12.43
N LEU A 306 -3.34 9.41 -12.08
CA LEU A 306 -2.22 9.94 -12.84
C LEU A 306 -1.96 9.10 -14.11
N THR A 307 -2.11 9.72 -15.29
CA THR A 307 -1.79 9.09 -16.58
C THR A 307 -0.32 9.23 -16.97
N ARG A 308 0.43 10.10 -16.29
CA ARG A 308 1.87 10.36 -16.48
C ARG A 308 2.63 10.31 -15.15
N PRO A 309 2.51 9.22 -14.35
CA PRO A 309 3.03 9.20 -12.98
C PRO A 309 4.55 9.37 -12.90
N PHE A 310 5.30 8.81 -13.84
CA PHE A 310 6.77 8.94 -13.82
C PHE A 310 7.25 10.37 -13.98
N GLU A 311 6.60 11.15 -14.85
CA GLU A 311 6.95 12.55 -15.05
C GLU A 311 6.57 13.38 -13.83
N VAL A 312 5.39 13.13 -13.25
CA VAL A 312 4.95 13.79 -12.02
C VAL A 312 5.90 13.46 -10.86
N PHE A 313 6.27 12.19 -10.66
CA PHE A 313 7.16 11.80 -9.56
C PHE A 313 8.58 12.33 -9.73
N ALA A 314 9.09 12.40 -10.95
CA ALA A 314 10.38 13.05 -11.23
C ALA A 314 10.34 14.54 -10.87
N ASP A 315 9.21 15.19 -11.13
CA ASP A 315 9.05 16.61 -10.80
C ASP A 315 8.78 16.85 -9.31
N VAL A 316 8.08 15.92 -8.63
CA VAL A 316 7.99 15.90 -7.16
C VAL A 316 9.38 15.81 -6.53
N ALA A 317 10.26 14.95 -7.03
CA ALA A 317 11.64 14.86 -6.55
C ALA A 317 12.42 16.18 -6.76
N ARG A 318 12.15 16.92 -7.83
CA ARG A 318 12.76 18.23 -8.10
C ARG A 318 12.32 19.29 -7.09
N VAL A 319 11.02 19.35 -6.76
CA VAL A 319 10.50 20.37 -5.85
C VAL A 319 10.73 20.05 -4.38
N LEU A 320 11.07 18.80 -4.04
CA LEU A 320 11.46 18.41 -2.68
C LEU A 320 12.86 18.92 -2.34
N THR A 321 13.05 19.36 -1.10
CA THR A 321 14.37 19.61 -0.53
C THR A 321 15.15 18.29 -0.38
N PRO A 322 16.49 18.33 -0.38
CA PRO A 322 17.28 17.16 0.01
C PRO A 322 16.88 16.63 1.40
N GLY A 323 16.52 15.36 1.46
CA GLY A 323 15.98 14.73 2.66
C GLY A 323 14.47 14.92 2.87
N GLY A 324 13.78 15.64 1.99
CA GLY A 324 12.33 15.78 1.99
C GLY A 324 11.62 14.45 1.71
N VAL A 325 10.36 14.35 2.13
CA VAL A 325 9.57 13.11 2.05
C VAL A 325 8.42 13.26 1.05
N PHE A 326 8.18 12.22 0.25
CA PHE A 326 6.95 12.07 -0.55
C PHE A 326 6.11 10.94 0.04
N VAL A 327 4.90 11.25 0.48
CA VAL A 327 3.96 10.29 1.07
C VAL A 327 2.76 10.12 0.16
N VAL A 328 2.58 8.90 -0.32
CA VAL A 328 1.43 8.51 -1.14
C VAL A 328 0.54 7.59 -0.31
N THR A 329 -0.73 7.94 -0.19
CA THR A 329 -1.74 7.08 0.43
C THR A 329 -2.83 6.75 -0.58
N PHE A 330 -3.36 5.54 -0.52
CA PHE A 330 -4.42 5.08 -1.40
C PHE A 330 -5.34 4.10 -0.67
N SER A 331 -6.49 3.81 -1.28
CA SER A 331 -7.47 2.86 -0.73
C SER A 331 -7.90 1.85 -1.81
N ASP A 332 -8.72 0.90 -1.41
CA ASP A 332 -9.39 -0.03 -2.32
C ASP A 332 -10.60 0.59 -3.05
N ARG A 333 -10.85 1.89 -2.84
CA ARG A 333 -11.93 2.66 -3.48
C ARG A 333 -11.34 3.68 -4.45
N TRP A 334 -11.90 3.75 -5.64
CA TRP A 334 -11.53 4.72 -6.68
C TRP A 334 -12.71 5.03 -7.58
N PHE A 335 -12.60 6.09 -8.38
CA PHE A 335 -13.56 6.39 -9.46
C PHE A 335 -13.24 5.56 -10.70
N PRO A 336 -14.00 4.49 -11.00
CA PRO A 336 -13.66 3.54 -12.05
C PRO A 336 -13.37 4.18 -13.43
N PRO A 337 -14.12 5.20 -13.90
CA PRO A 337 -13.86 5.80 -15.20
C PRO A 337 -12.52 6.52 -15.31
N LYS A 338 -11.99 7.05 -14.18
CA LYS A 338 -10.78 7.88 -14.15
C LYS A 338 -9.53 7.14 -13.64
N ALA A 339 -9.68 5.99 -13.02
CA ALA A 339 -8.54 5.18 -12.60
C ALA A 339 -7.82 4.59 -13.83
N ILE A 340 -6.50 4.62 -13.81
CA ILE A 340 -5.66 4.04 -14.86
C ILE A 340 -5.83 2.52 -14.91
N ARG A 341 -5.65 1.94 -16.10
CA ARG A 341 -5.89 0.51 -16.36
C ARG A 341 -5.08 -0.39 -15.44
N VAL A 342 -3.77 -0.14 -15.32
CA VAL A 342 -2.89 -0.96 -14.48
C VAL A 342 -3.37 -1.01 -13.04
N TRP A 343 -3.86 0.11 -12.47
CA TRP A 343 -4.38 0.14 -11.10
C TRP A 343 -5.56 -0.81 -10.88
N LYS A 344 -6.46 -0.89 -11.86
CA LYS A 344 -7.63 -1.78 -11.80
C LYS A 344 -7.26 -3.25 -11.98
N GLU A 345 -6.18 -3.54 -12.71
CA GLU A 345 -5.72 -4.89 -13.04
C GLU A 345 -4.71 -5.47 -12.05
N LEU A 346 -4.09 -4.65 -11.19
CA LEU A 346 -3.13 -5.11 -10.20
C LEU A 346 -3.80 -5.98 -9.12
N HIS A 347 -3.10 -7.02 -8.68
CA HIS A 347 -3.47 -7.74 -7.47
C HIS A 347 -3.41 -6.77 -6.26
N PRO A 348 -4.26 -6.91 -5.21
CA PRO A 348 -4.31 -5.97 -4.08
C PRO A 348 -2.95 -5.62 -3.47
N PHE A 349 -2.02 -6.57 -3.33
CA PHE A 349 -0.69 -6.27 -2.81
C PHE A 349 0.34 -5.81 -3.85
N GLU A 350 -0.04 -5.62 -5.10
CA GLU A 350 0.81 -5.00 -6.12
C GLU A 350 0.58 -3.48 -6.27
N ARG A 351 -0.47 -2.94 -5.63
CA ARG A 351 -0.85 -1.50 -5.65
C ARG A 351 -0.06 -0.66 -4.66
#